data_164a15f54eeb51bdc532354d021b528b
#
_entry.id   164a15f54eeb51bdc532354d021b528b
#
_cell.length_a   1.000
_cell.length_b   1.000
_cell.length_c   1.000
_cell.angle_alpha   90.00
_cell.angle_beta   90.00
_cell.angle_gamma   90.00
#
_symmetry.space_group_name_H-M   'P 1'
#
loop_
_entity.id
_entity.type
_entity.pdbx_description
1 polymer ?
#
loop_
_entity_poly.entity_id
_entity_poly.type
_entity_poly.pdbx_seq_one_letter_code
_entity_poly.pdbx_strand_id
1 'polypeptide(L)'
;MKSLSDRLAADEVKGRSLWADARSRFVHNKAAVAGMIILILVGLFAIFGNYIAAWSNEELDFGVMGQIAELGGPSIENGHYFGTDDLGRDLFARTVQGTRISLMVGIVGSAIAVIVGTLYGATAGYVGGRADNIMMRAVDILMSIPYMFVLILLLVMFGRSIFMLFLGIGLISWLDMSRIVRGQTLSLKHKEFIEAAQATG
;
A
#
# COMPACT_ATOMS: atom_id res chain seq x y z
N MET A 1 -20.45 32.33 -45.93
CA MET A 1 -19.32 32.57 -44.99
C MET A 1 -19.87 32.45 -43.57
N LYS A 2 -19.53 31.42 -42.82
CA LYS A 2 -19.88 31.35 -41.40
C LYS A 2 -19.13 32.43 -40.65
N SER A 3 -19.84 33.20 -39.84
CA SER A 3 -19.26 34.35 -39.12
C SER A 3 -18.16 33.85 -38.11
N LEU A 4 -17.24 34.74 -37.79
CA LEU A 4 -16.18 34.45 -36.82
C LEU A 4 -16.77 34.03 -35.46
N SER A 5 -17.92 34.60 -35.09
CA SER A 5 -18.72 34.27 -33.92
C SER A 5 -19.21 32.81 -33.91
N ASP A 6 -19.64 32.26 -35.07
CA ASP A 6 -20.06 30.86 -35.19
C ASP A 6 -18.90 29.88 -35.07
N ARG A 7 -17.68 30.29 -35.44
CA ARG A 7 -16.46 29.49 -35.25
C ARG A 7 -15.99 29.51 -33.80
N LEU A 8 -16.10 30.65 -33.12
CA LEU A 8 -15.75 30.77 -31.70
C LEU A 8 -16.76 30.09 -30.77
N ALA A 9 -18.05 30.07 -31.16
CA ALA A 9 -19.08 29.30 -30.42
C ALA A 9 -19.00 27.80 -30.67
N ALA A 10 -18.41 27.34 -31.79
CA ALA A 10 -18.18 25.92 -32.07
C ALA A 10 -16.95 25.33 -31.32
N ASP A 11 -16.07 26.21 -30.85
CA ASP A 11 -14.93 25.84 -29.97
C ASP A 11 -15.34 25.95 -28.49
N GLU A 12 -16.58 25.53 -28.15
CA GLU A 12 -16.86 25.22 -26.75
C GLU A 12 -15.83 24.19 -26.28
N VAL A 13 -14.91 24.68 -25.47
CA VAL A 13 -13.94 23.82 -24.76
C VAL A 13 -14.74 22.83 -23.94
N LYS A 14 -15.05 21.68 -24.51
CA LYS A 14 -15.67 20.55 -23.78
C LYS A 14 -14.75 20.26 -22.61
N GLY A 15 -15.15 20.72 -21.42
CA GLY A 15 -14.43 20.46 -20.19
C GLY A 15 -14.19 18.96 -20.07
N ARG A 16 -12.94 18.53 -20.19
CA ARG A 16 -12.58 17.13 -20.00
C ARG A 16 -12.72 16.80 -18.53
N SER A 17 -13.46 15.72 -18.23
CA SER A 17 -13.51 15.20 -16.87
C SER A 17 -12.10 14.79 -16.42
N LEU A 18 -11.70 15.21 -15.22
CA LEU A 18 -10.41 14.82 -14.61
C LEU A 18 -10.18 13.31 -14.62
N TRP A 19 -11.25 12.55 -14.42
CA TRP A 19 -11.22 11.08 -14.45
C TRP A 19 -10.99 10.52 -15.86
N ALA A 20 -11.55 11.16 -16.88
CA ALA A 20 -11.33 10.77 -18.28
C ALA A 20 -9.88 11.00 -18.70
N ASP A 21 -9.29 12.12 -18.28
CA ASP A 21 -7.88 12.42 -18.55
C ASP A 21 -6.93 11.49 -17.77
N ALA A 22 -7.22 11.23 -16.50
CA ALA A 22 -6.44 10.30 -15.68
C ALA A 22 -6.46 8.89 -16.29
N ARG A 23 -7.63 8.38 -16.67
CA ARG A 23 -7.79 7.08 -17.34
C ARG A 23 -7.04 7.04 -18.66
N SER A 24 -7.16 8.08 -19.48
CA SER A 24 -6.48 8.16 -20.78
C SER A 24 -4.97 8.10 -20.61
N ARG A 25 -4.41 8.90 -19.70
CA ARG A 25 -2.98 8.90 -19.39
C ARG A 25 -2.50 7.55 -18.86
N PHE A 26 -3.30 6.93 -17.99
CA PHE A 26 -2.99 5.62 -17.42
C PHE A 26 -2.92 4.55 -18.50
N VAL A 27 -3.94 4.43 -19.35
CA VAL A 27 -4.01 3.40 -20.41
C VAL A 27 -2.91 3.58 -21.46
N HIS A 28 -2.48 4.81 -21.75
CA HIS A 28 -1.39 5.08 -22.68
C HIS A 28 0.00 4.79 -22.08
N ASN A 29 0.10 4.69 -20.75
CA ASN A 29 1.35 4.33 -20.08
C ASN A 29 1.47 2.81 -19.95
N LYS A 30 2.24 2.20 -20.86
CA LYS A 30 2.44 0.74 -20.92
C LYS A 30 2.99 0.17 -19.61
N ALA A 31 3.88 0.89 -18.93
CA ALA A 31 4.44 0.46 -17.65
C ALA A 31 3.38 0.45 -16.54
N ALA A 32 2.51 1.47 -16.50
CA ALA A 32 1.42 1.52 -15.54
C ALA A 32 0.40 0.40 -15.75
N VAL A 33 0.05 0.12 -17.03
CA VAL A 33 -0.85 -0.99 -17.37
C VAL A 33 -0.21 -2.34 -17.00
N ALA A 34 1.06 -2.55 -17.33
CA ALA A 34 1.79 -3.77 -16.96
C ALA A 34 1.83 -3.97 -15.43
N GLY A 35 2.15 -2.91 -14.67
CA GLY A 35 2.14 -2.95 -13.21
C GLY A 35 0.76 -3.30 -12.64
N MET A 36 -0.30 -2.73 -13.20
CA MET A 36 -1.67 -3.06 -12.77
C MET A 36 -2.03 -4.52 -13.07
N ILE A 37 -1.65 -5.05 -14.24
CA ILE A 37 -1.88 -6.45 -14.58
C ILE A 37 -1.16 -7.37 -13.58
N ILE A 38 0.11 -7.08 -13.27
CA ILE A 38 0.88 -7.85 -12.28
C ILE A 38 0.20 -7.82 -10.91
N LEU A 39 -0.24 -6.66 -10.43
CA LEU A 39 -0.95 -6.54 -9.16
C LEU A 39 -2.27 -7.32 -9.14
N ILE A 40 -3.02 -7.30 -10.25
CA ILE A 40 -4.25 -8.11 -10.37
C ILE A 40 -3.91 -9.60 -10.31
N LEU A 41 -2.89 -10.06 -11.04
CA LEU A 41 -2.47 -11.46 -11.01
C LEU A 41 -2.01 -11.91 -9.63
N VAL A 42 -1.22 -11.09 -8.94
CA VAL A 42 -0.80 -11.34 -7.55
C VAL A 42 -2.00 -11.37 -6.60
N GLY A 43 -2.96 -10.46 -6.77
CA GLY A 43 -4.20 -10.46 -6.01
C GLY A 43 -5.05 -11.71 -6.25
N LEU A 44 -5.22 -12.13 -7.50
CA LEU A 44 -5.92 -13.37 -7.85
C LEU A 44 -5.20 -14.59 -7.28
N PHE A 45 -3.88 -14.63 -7.36
CA PHE A 45 -3.08 -15.70 -6.75
C PHE A 45 -3.29 -15.75 -5.22
N ALA A 46 -3.29 -14.62 -4.53
CA ALA A 46 -3.54 -14.56 -3.10
C ALA A 46 -4.95 -15.04 -2.71
N ILE A 47 -5.98 -14.76 -3.54
CA ILE A 47 -7.37 -15.13 -3.27
C ILE A 47 -7.62 -16.59 -3.63
N PHE A 48 -7.22 -17.00 -4.82
CA PHE A 48 -7.61 -18.27 -5.41
C PHE A 48 -6.55 -19.37 -5.27
N GLY A 49 -5.30 -19.02 -4.93
CA GLY A 49 -4.20 -19.99 -4.86
C GLY A 49 -4.46 -21.18 -3.90
N ASN A 50 -5.16 -20.95 -2.78
CA ASN A 50 -5.51 -22.03 -1.86
C ASN A 50 -6.50 -23.06 -2.45
N TYR A 51 -7.29 -22.70 -3.47
CA TYR A 51 -8.17 -23.65 -4.15
C TYR A 51 -7.42 -24.51 -5.15
N ILE A 52 -6.23 -24.07 -5.58
CA ILE A 52 -5.35 -24.79 -6.48
C ILE A 52 -4.36 -25.65 -5.72
N ALA A 53 -3.97 -25.22 -4.51
CA ALA A 53 -3.04 -25.94 -3.65
C ALA A 53 -3.60 -27.33 -3.28
N ALA A 54 -2.79 -28.35 -3.48
CA ALA A 54 -3.14 -29.72 -3.06
C ALA A 54 -2.89 -29.92 -1.56
N TRP A 55 -1.98 -29.13 -0.96
CA TRP A 55 -1.55 -29.20 0.41
C TRP A 55 -1.89 -27.94 1.19
N SER A 56 -2.06 -28.07 2.51
CA SER A 56 -2.16 -26.92 3.40
C SER A 56 -0.77 -26.30 3.66
N ASN A 57 -0.74 -25.02 4.01
CA ASN A 57 0.52 -24.31 4.32
C ASN A 57 1.21 -24.79 5.60
N GLU A 58 0.53 -25.56 6.47
CA GLU A 58 1.05 -26.07 7.73
C GLU A 58 1.25 -27.60 7.70
N GLU A 59 0.69 -28.28 6.72
CA GLU A 59 0.76 -29.72 6.56
C GLU A 59 2.18 -30.16 6.19
N LEU A 60 2.62 -31.29 6.81
CA LEU A 60 3.95 -31.85 6.63
C LEU A 60 3.83 -33.13 5.80
N ASP A 61 4.56 -33.20 4.70
CA ASP A 61 4.71 -34.46 3.95
C ASP A 61 5.86 -35.27 4.55
N PHE A 62 5.51 -36.25 5.39
CA PHE A 62 6.48 -37.16 5.98
C PHE A 62 7.13 -38.10 4.96
N GLY A 63 6.53 -38.27 3.78
CA GLY A 63 7.10 -39.09 2.70
C GLY A 63 8.30 -38.42 2.04
N VAL A 64 8.32 -37.08 2.01
CA VAL A 64 9.41 -36.26 1.46
C VAL A 64 10.46 -35.96 2.55
N MET A 65 10.04 -35.90 3.81
CA MET A 65 10.90 -35.56 4.93
C MET A 65 12.05 -36.58 5.06
N GLY A 66 13.29 -36.11 4.99
CA GLY A 66 14.50 -36.95 5.01
C GLY A 66 15.05 -37.30 3.63
N GLN A 67 14.30 -37.11 2.57
CA GLN A 67 14.71 -37.30 1.16
C GLN A 67 14.47 -36.05 0.31
N ILE A 68 14.56 -34.87 0.92
CA ILE A 68 14.22 -33.59 0.29
C ILE A 68 15.07 -33.32 -0.96
N ALA A 69 16.34 -33.74 -0.95
CA ALA A 69 17.24 -33.58 -2.09
C ALA A 69 16.75 -34.38 -3.34
N GLU A 70 16.04 -35.47 -3.15
CA GLU A 70 15.55 -36.33 -4.22
C GLU A 70 14.07 -36.11 -4.54
N LEU A 71 13.25 -35.92 -3.51
CA LEU A 71 11.79 -35.87 -3.63
C LEU A 71 11.19 -34.44 -3.38
N GLY A 72 11.95 -33.53 -2.79
CA GLY A 72 11.47 -32.21 -2.41
C GLY A 72 11.37 -31.19 -3.56
N GLY A 73 11.71 -31.57 -4.78
CA GLY A 73 11.60 -30.72 -5.97
C GLY A 73 10.16 -30.46 -6.39
N PRO A 74 9.93 -29.47 -7.32
CA PRO A 74 8.62 -29.21 -7.88
C PRO A 74 8.04 -30.47 -8.58
N SER A 75 6.82 -30.87 -8.20
CA SER A 75 6.15 -32.07 -8.73
C SER A 75 4.65 -31.84 -8.85
N ILE A 76 4.09 -32.21 -10.00
CA ILE A 76 2.65 -32.21 -10.24
C ILE A 76 2.02 -33.46 -9.64
N GLU A 77 2.73 -34.61 -9.67
CA GLU A 77 2.22 -35.89 -9.18
C GLU A 77 1.97 -35.84 -7.68
N ASN A 78 2.90 -35.26 -6.91
CA ASN A 78 2.80 -35.14 -5.45
C ASN A 78 2.00 -33.90 -5.01
N GLY A 79 1.59 -33.04 -5.95
CA GLY A 79 0.89 -31.80 -5.67
C GLY A 79 1.78 -30.67 -5.10
N HIS A 80 3.11 -30.85 -5.04
CA HIS A 80 4.07 -29.84 -4.62
C HIS A 80 4.53 -29.00 -5.81
N TYR A 81 3.69 -28.09 -6.29
CA TYR A 81 3.96 -27.33 -7.52
C TYR A 81 5.25 -26.51 -7.48
N PHE A 82 5.64 -26.00 -6.30
CA PHE A 82 6.88 -25.25 -6.07
C PHE A 82 7.92 -26.06 -5.27
N GLY A 83 7.66 -27.35 -5.03
CA GLY A 83 8.45 -28.19 -4.17
C GLY A 83 8.12 -28.00 -2.69
N THR A 84 8.98 -28.52 -1.83
CA THR A 84 8.85 -28.47 -0.39
C THR A 84 10.01 -27.73 0.28
N ASP A 85 9.81 -27.26 1.51
CA ASP A 85 10.88 -26.76 2.37
C ASP A 85 11.57 -27.93 3.12
N ASP A 86 12.61 -27.59 3.91
CA ASP A 86 13.40 -28.56 4.68
C ASP A 86 12.59 -29.37 5.71
N LEU A 87 11.35 -28.96 5.98
CA LEU A 87 10.43 -29.64 6.86
C LEU A 87 9.33 -30.44 6.12
N GLY A 88 9.43 -30.52 4.78
CA GLY A 88 8.42 -31.19 3.95
C GLY A 88 7.11 -30.40 3.79
N ARG A 89 7.11 -29.09 4.03
CA ARG A 89 5.91 -28.25 3.85
C ARG A 89 5.84 -27.72 2.41
N ASP A 90 4.63 -27.68 1.88
CA ASP A 90 4.41 -27.24 0.50
C ASP A 90 4.74 -25.75 0.29
N LEU A 91 5.68 -25.47 -0.61
CA LEU A 91 6.12 -24.11 -0.91
C LEU A 91 5.06 -23.31 -1.71
N PHE A 92 4.21 -23.96 -2.49
CA PHE A 92 3.14 -23.27 -3.21
C PHE A 92 2.11 -22.70 -2.23
N ALA A 93 1.58 -23.52 -1.33
CA ALA A 93 0.63 -23.10 -0.31
C ALA A 93 1.21 -21.99 0.60
N ARG A 94 2.48 -22.13 0.99
CA ARG A 94 3.19 -21.12 1.78
C ARG A 94 3.39 -19.83 1.03
N THR A 95 3.67 -19.88 -0.27
CA THR A 95 3.78 -18.68 -1.12
C THR A 95 2.43 -17.96 -1.23
N VAL A 96 1.33 -18.69 -1.40
CA VAL A 96 -0.03 -18.13 -1.40
C VAL A 96 -0.31 -17.42 -0.07
N GLN A 97 -0.03 -18.08 1.05
CA GLN A 97 -0.24 -17.50 2.38
C GLN A 97 0.64 -16.26 2.61
N GLY A 98 1.92 -16.34 2.26
CA GLY A 98 2.85 -15.21 2.36
C GLY A 98 2.41 -14.02 1.51
N THR A 99 1.96 -14.27 0.28
CA THR A 99 1.42 -13.22 -0.61
C THR A 99 0.18 -12.56 -0.01
N ARG A 100 -0.73 -13.35 0.57
CA ARG A 100 -1.93 -12.85 1.23
C ARG A 100 -1.58 -11.94 2.41
N ILE A 101 -0.67 -12.38 3.28
CA ILE A 101 -0.21 -11.59 4.42
C ILE A 101 0.47 -10.31 3.95
N SER A 102 1.35 -10.38 2.96
CA SER A 102 2.05 -9.21 2.40
C SER A 102 1.10 -8.16 1.83
N LEU A 103 0.08 -8.60 1.08
CA LEU A 103 -0.95 -7.69 0.56
C LEU A 103 -1.78 -7.06 1.68
N MET A 104 -2.16 -7.83 2.70
CA MET A 104 -2.89 -7.29 3.86
C MET A 104 -2.04 -6.26 4.62
N VAL A 105 -0.76 -6.53 4.86
CA VAL A 105 0.17 -5.59 5.48
C VAL A 105 0.25 -4.29 4.66
N GLY A 106 0.42 -4.41 3.35
CA GLY A 106 0.48 -3.25 2.45
C GLY A 106 -0.80 -2.41 2.47
N ILE A 107 -1.96 -3.04 2.39
CA ILE A 107 -3.27 -2.36 2.39
C ILE A 107 -3.54 -1.70 3.75
N VAL A 108 -3.39 -2.42 4.84
CA VAL A 108 -3.67 -1.91 6.19
C VAL A 108 -2.67 -0.80 6.56
N GLY A 109 -1.37 -1.03 6.31
CA GLY A 109 -0.33 -0.02 6.58
C GLY A 109 -0.55 1.26 5.79
N SER A 110 -0.85 1.16 4.49
CA SER A 110 -1.12 2.34 3.66
C SER A 110 -2.42 3.04 4.05
N ALA A 111 -3.48 2.32 4.40
CA ALA A 111 -4.72 2.91 4.87
C ALA A 111 -4.51 3.73 6.16
N ILE A 112 -3.79 3.18 7.13
CA ILE A 112 -3.45 3.90 8.37
C ILE A 112 -2.57 5.11 8.06
N ALA A 113 -1.55 4.96 7.22
CA ALA A 113 -0.66 6.05 6.82
C ALA A 113 -1.44 7.19 6.16
N VAL A 114 -2.33 6.87 5.23
CA VAL A 114 -3.16 7.87 4.51
C VAL A 114 -4.14 8.55 5.47
N ILE A 115 -4.88 7.80 6.27
CA ILE A 115 -5.91 8.39 7.15
C ILE A 115 -5.25 9.21 8.26
N VAL A 116 -4.41 8.57 9.07
CA VAL A 116 -3.81 9.22 10.25
C VAL A 116 -2.80 10.29 9.84
N GLY A 117 -1.91 9.95 8.90
CA GLY A 117 -0.87 10.87 8.42
C GLY A 117 -1.46 12.10 7.73
N THR A 118 -2.52 11.92 6.93
CA THR A 118 -3.19 13.05 6.28
C THR A 118 -3.87 13.95 7.30
N LEU A 119 -4.65 13.39 8.21
CA LEU A 119 -5.34 14.19 9.23
C LEU A 119 -4.34 14.93 10.13
N TYR A 120 -3.31 14.25 10.59
CA TYR A 120 -2.29 14.84 11.44
C TYR A 120 -1.47 15.91 10.70
N GLY A 121 -0.95 15.58 9.52
CA GLY A 121 -0.13 16.49 8.73
C GLY A 121 -0.90 17.72 8.24
N ALA A 122 -2.15 17.52 7.77
CA ALA A 122 -3.02 18.61 7.36
C ALA A 122 -3.35 19.54 8.54
N THR A 123 -3.66 19.00 9.71
CA THR A 123 -3.93 19.79 10.92
C THR A 123 -2.69 20.62 11.31
N ALA A 124 -1.52 20.00 11.33
CA ALA A 124 -0.26 20.70 11.65
C ALA A 124 0.02 21.85 10.66
N GLY A 125 -0.06 21.58 9.36
CA GLY A 125 0.19 22.58 8.32
C GLY A 125 -0.87 23.69 8.27
N TYR A 126 -2.16 23.33 8.50
CA TYR A 126 -3.26 24.30 8.48
C TYR A 126 -3.21 25.25 9.67
N VAL A 127 -3.11 24.73 10.89
CA VAL A 127 -3.04 25.53 12.12
C VAL A 127 -1.75 26.35 12.15
N GLY A 128 -0.60 25.72 11.88
CA GLY A 128 0.69 26.39 11.84
C GLY A 128 1.22 26.81 13.22
N GLY A 129 2.26 27.64 13.21
CA GLY A 129 2.80 28.27 14.41
C GLY A 129 3.29 27.29 15.48
N ARG A 130 2.89 27.50 16.73
CA ARG A 130 3.31 26.66 17.88
C ARG A 130 2.74 25.24 17.81
N ALA A 131 1.50 25.09 17.31
CA ALA A 131 0.87 23.79 17.17
C ALA A 131 1.63 22.91 16.17
N ASP A 132 1.96 23.44 15.00
CA ASP A 132 2.79 22.77 14.01
C ASP A 132 4.13 22.31 14.59
N ASN A 133 4.82 23.22 15.28
CA ASN A 133 6.12 22.90 15.88
C ASN A 133 6.04 21.78 16.92
N ILE A 134 4.99 21.76 17.77
CA ILE A 134 4.80 20.71 18.78
C ILE A 134 4.46 19.39 18.11
N MET A 135 3.53 19.41 17.17
CA MET A 135 3.11 18.21 16.44
C MET A 135 4.27 17.58 15.67
N MET A 136 5.04 18.39 14.93
CA MET A 136 6.20 17.86 14.18
C MET A 136 7.33 17.40 15.10
N ARG A 137 7.53 18.05 16.25
CA ARG A 137 8.49 17.58 17.25
C ARG A 137 8.12 16.20 17.80
N ALA A 138 6.83 15.93 18.01
CA ALA A 138 6.37 14.61 18.41
C ALA A 138 6.66 13.56 17.31
N VAL A 139 6.42 13.89 16.04
CA VAL A 139 6.80 13.04 14.90
C VAL A 139 8.30 12.78 14.88
N ASP A 140 9.14 13.81 15.07
CA ASP A 140 10.60 13.69 15.06
C ASP A 140 11.11 12.75 16.16
N ILE A 141 10.53 12.88 17.38
CA ILE A 141 10.86 12.00 18.51
C ILE A 141 10.49 10.54 18.18
N LEU A 142 9.29 10.31 17.67
CA LEU A 142 8.84 8.96 17.31
C LEU A 142 9.70 8.35 16.20
N MET A 143 10.09 9.14 15.20
CA MET A 143 10.95 8.68 14.11
C MET A 143 12.40 8.44 14.51
N SER A 144 12.85 9.00 15.65
CA SER A 144 14.19 8.73 16.18
C SER A 144 14.33 7.31 16.74
N ILE A 145 13.22 6.65 17.04
CA ILE A 145 13.21 5.28 17.55
C ILE A 145 13.28 4.33 16.37
N PRO A 146 14.28 3.41 16.30
CA PRO A 146 14.35 2.43 15.24
C PRO A 146 13.07 1.55 15.23
N TYR A 147 12.31 1.59 14.14
CA TYR A 147 10.99 0.94 14.06
C TYR A 147 11.05 -0.57 14.32
N MET A 148 12.14 -1.24 13.93
CA MET A 148 12.33 -2.67 14.18
C MET A 148 12.35 -3.00 15.67
N PHE A 149 12.93 -2.11 16.52
CA PHE A 149 12.89 -2.30 17.97
C PHE A 149 11.47 -2.22 18.51
N VAL A 150 10.68 -1.25 18.02
CA VAL A 150 9.27 -1.11 18.43
C VAL A 150 8.48 -2.35 18.03
N LEU A 151 8.67 -2.84 16.81
CA LEU A 151 7.98 -4.03 16.32
C LEU A 151 8.36 -5.28 17.11
N ILE A 152 9.66 -5.50 17.34
CA ILE A 152 10.14 -6.65 18.13
C ILE A 152 9.60 -6.57 19.57
N LEU A 153 9.66 -5.39 20.20
CA LEU A 153 9.15 -5.20 21.55
C LEU A 153 7.66 -5.50 21.65
N LEU A 154 6.85 -5.03 20.69
CA LEU A 154 5.43 -5.33 20.61
C LEU A 154 5.16 -6.85 20.50
N LEU A 155 5.88 -7.54 19.61
CA LEU A 155 5.72 -8.98 19.41
C LEU A 155 6.19 -9.80 20.62
N VAL A 156 7.19 -9.33 21.36
CA VAL A 156 7.68 -10.00 22.58
C VAL A 156 6.72 -9.77 23.75
N MET A 157 6.22 -8.54 23.93
CA MET A 157 5.36 -8.20 25.08
C MET A 157 3.92 -8.71 24.93
N PHE A 158 3.37 -8.63 23.72
CA PHE A 158 1.95 -8.93 23.48
C PHE A 158 1.71 -10.23 22.69
N GLY A 159 2.79 -10.95 22.37
CA GLY A 159 2.74 -12.19 21.63
C GLY A 159 2.82 -12.02 20.11
N ARG A 160 3.20 -13.12 19.44
CA ARG A 160 3.39 -13.18 17.99
C ARG A 160 2.04 -13.36 17.29
N SER A 161 1.35 -12.26 17.02
CA SER A 161 0.11 -12.30 16.25
C SER A 161 0.18 -11.38 15.03
N ILE A 162 -0.56 -11.74 13.98
CA ILE A 162 -0.68 -10.91 12.76
C ILE A 162 -1.27 -9.56 13.11
N PHE A 163 -2.20 -9.49 14.08
CA PHE A 163 -2.78 -8.24 14.55
C PHE A 163 -1.73 -7.30 15.16
N MET A 164 -0.83 -7.82 16.01
CA MET A 164 0.27 -7.03 16.59
C MET A 164 1.25 -6.53 15.53
N LEU A 165 1.49 -7.33 14.50
CA LEU A 165 2.29 -6.91 13.35
C LEU A 165 1.64 -5.74 12.60
N PHE A 166 0.35 -5.82 12.31
CA PHE A 166 -0.39 -4.72 11.66
C PHE A 166 -0.42 -3.46 12.52
N LEU A 167 -0.63 -3.61 13.82
CA LEU A 167 -0.61 -2.50 14.77
C LEU A 167 0.78 -1.85 14.81
N GLY A 168 1.84 -2.62 14.88
CA GLY A 168 3.22 -2.11 14.90
C GLY A 168 3.58 -1.36 13.61
N ILE A 169 3.23 -1.90 12.45
CA ILE A 169 3.47 -1.23 11.16
C ILE A 169 2.61 0.03 11.05
N GLY A 170 1.34 -0.05 11.45
CA GLY A 170 0.42 1.08 11.42
C GLY A 170 0.87 2.24 12.29
N LEU A 171 1.40 1.95 13.50
CA LEU A 171 1.90 2.97 14.43
C LEU A 171 3.06 3.81 13.88
N ILE A 172 3.73 3.35 12.83
CA ILE A 172 4.93 4.01 12.30
C ILE A 172 4.68 4.59 10.90
N SER A 173 3.90 3.90 10.06
CA SER A 173 3.70 4.26 8.65
C SER A 173 3.09 5.65 8.45
N TRP A 174 2.33 6.18 9.42
CA TRP A 174 1.70 7.49 9.32
C TRP A 174 2.67 8.66 9.52
N LEU A 175 3.83 8.42 10.16
CA LEU A 175 4.79 9.47 10.50
C LEU A 175 5.35 10.16 9.26
N ASP A 176 5.84 9.39 8.28
CA ASP A 176 6.35 9.92 7.02
C ASP A 176 5.26 10.64 6.23
N MET A 177 4.06 10.03 6.17
CA MET A 177 2.92 10.62 5.47
C MET A 177 2.52 11.97 6.09
N SER A 178 2.57 12.09 7.42
CA SER A 178 2.25 13.34 8.11
C SER A 178 3.18 14.49 7.70
N ARG A 179 4.47 14.23 7.52
CA ARG A 179 5.45 15.24 7.06
C ARG A 179 5.17 15.68 5.61
N ILE A 180 4.90 14.70 4.73
CA ILE A 180 4.60 14.97 3.33
C ILE A 180 3.34 15.84 3.22
N VAL A 181 2.26 15.43 3.89
CA VAL A 181 0.98 16.16 3.85
C VAL A 181 1.10 17.54 4.48
N ARG A 182 1.83 17.68 5.60
CA ARG A 182 2.12 19.00 6.17
C ARG A 182 2.79 19.93 5.14
N GLY A 183 3.83 19.45 4.45
CA GLY A 183 4.51 20.22 3.42
C GLY A 183 3.58 20.65 2.29
N GLN A 184 2.72 19.75 1.83
CA GLN A 184 1.71 20.06 0.81
C GLN A 184 0.67 21.06 1.32
N THR A 185 0.21 20.92 2.56
CA THR A 185 -0.77 21.84 3.17
C THR A 185 -0.21 23.25 3.29
N LEU A 186 1.05 23.39 3.72
CA LEU A 186 1.72 24.69 3.76
C LEU A 186 1.85 25.31 2.37
N SER A 187 2.19 24.51 1.36
CA SER A 187 2.28 25.00 -0.02
C SER A 187 0.91 25.41 -0.58
N LEU A 188 -0.13 24.63 -0.30
CA LEU A 188 -1.49 24.92 -0.77
C LEU A 188 -2.08 26.16 -0.09
N LYS A 189 -1.82 26.37 1.19
CA LYS A 189 -2.34 27.48 1.99
C LYS A 189 -1.99 28.86 1.40
N HIS A 190 -0.86 28.97 0.69
CA HIS A 190 -0.38 30.20 0.07
C HIS A 190 -0.65 30.26 -1.45
N LYS A 191 -1.63 29.52 -1.94
CA LYS A 191 -2.03 29.58 -3.35
C LYS A 191 -3.07 30.68 -3.56
N GLU A 192 -2.95 31.39 -4.67
CA GLU A 192 -3.82 32.54 -5.05
C GLU A 192 -5.32 32.23 -4.95
N PHE A 193 -5.74 30.99 -5.29
CA PHE A 193 -7.14 30.61 -5.21
C PHE A 193 -7.65 30.48 -3.77
N ILE A 194 -6.77 30.10 -2.81
CA ILE A 194 -7.11 30.05 -1.39
C ILE A 194 -7.19 31.48 -0.84
N GLU A 195 -6.24 32.34 -1.18
CA GLU A 195 -6.26 33.76 -0.80
C GLU A 195 -7.50 34.46 -1.35
N ALA A 196 -7.84 34.21 -2.61
CA ALA A 196 -9.07 34.73 -3.21
C ALA A 196 -10.34 34.23 -2.50
N ALA A 197 -10.41 32.94 -2.15
CA ALA A 197 -11.53 32.38 -1.42
C ALA A 197 -11.66 32.99 -0.02
N GLN A 198 -10.57 33.24 0.68
CA GLN A 198 -10.57 33.92 1.99
C GLN A 198 -10.99 35.39 1.90
N ALA A 199 -10.66 36.07 0.79
CA ALA A 199 -11.06 37.48 0.56
C ALA A 199 -12.55 37.66 0.25
N THR A 200 -13.19 36.58 -0.21
CA THR A 200 -14.64 36.59 -0.55
C THR A 200 -15.54 36.16 0.60
N GLY A 201 -14.98 35.64 1.71
CA GLY A 201 -15.68 35.22 2.93
C GLY A 201 -15.76 33.72 3.06
#